data_f4b3e0a1facb0af43ff4523de7d5f62c
#
_entry.id   f4b3e0a1facb0af43ff4523de7d5f62c
#
_cell.length_a   1.000
_cell.length_b   1.000
_cell.length_c   1.000
_cell.angle_alpha   90.00
_cell.angle_beta   90.00
_cell.angle_gamma   90.00
#
_symmetry.space_group_name_H-M   'P 1'
#
loop_
_entity.id
_entity.type
_entity.pdbx_description
1 polymer ?
#
loop_
_entity_poly.entity_id
_entity_poly.type
_entity_poly.pdbx_seq_one_letter_code
_entity_poly.pdbx_strand_id
1 'polypeptide(L)'
;KLGSLGITYTVIGEVTDKAAFEYGSVSISMDEALNAWTKTLEDVFPTESKVDQKPVRTELYNTDKVYVCKHKVAQPTVFIPVFPGTNCEYDSTKAFERAGANVITKIFRNRDAADIRDSVEVYRKAIAQSQIVMFPGGFSAGDEPDGSAKFFATVFRNAVMKEEIEKLLGERDGLMLGICNGFQAL
;
A
#
# COMPACT_ATOMS: atom_id res chain seq x y z
N LYS A 1 -9.41 -34.44 -4.71
CA LYS A 1 -8.69 -33.90 -3.52
C LYS A 1 -9.60 -33.76 -2.29
N LEU A 2 -10.84 -33.25 -2.41
CA LEU A 2 -11.76 -33.15 -1.26
C LEU A 2 -12.15 -34.53 -0.71
N GLY A 3 -12.52 -35.47 -1.58
CA GLY A 3 -12.87 -36.82 -1.18
C GLY A 3 -11.73 -37.59 -0.50
N SER A 4 -10.48 -37.40 -0.91
CA SER A 4 -9.31 -38.03 -0.25
C SER A 4 -9.02 -37.46 1.14
N LEU A 5 -9.62 -36.30 1.48
CA LEU A 5 -9.56 -35.66 2.79
C LEU A 5 -10.78 -35.98 3.67
N GLY A 6 -11.68 -36.85 3.20
CA GLY A 6 -12.93 -37.20 3.93
C GLY A 6 -13.96 -36.06 3.98
N ILE A 7 -13.81 -35.03 3.11
CA ILE A 7 -14.72 -33.88 3.07
C ILE A 7 -15.90 -34.24 2.15
N THR A 8 -17.12 -34.12 2.68
CA THR A 8 -18.36 -34.29 1.91
C THR A 8 -18.52 -33.10 0.96
N TYR A 9 -18.79 -33.37 -0.31
CA TYR A 9 -19.02 -32.35 -1.32
C TYR A 9 -20.10 -32.78 -2.31
N THR A 10 -20.73 -31.80 -2.93
CA THR A 10 -21.69 -32.02 -4.01
C THR A 10 -21.18 -31.33 -5.27
N VAL A 11 -21.18 -32.05 -6.39
CA VAL A 11 -20.87 -31.45 -7.68
C VAL A 11 -22.09 -30.66 -8.14
N ILE A 12 -21.94 -29.36 -8.33
CA ILE A 12 -23.01 -28.42 -8.72
C ILE A 12 -22.96 -28.03 -10.19
N GLY A 13 -21.88 -28.36 -10.88
CA GLY A 13 -21.71 -28.07 -12.29
C GLY A 13 -20.33 -28.43 -12.79
N GLU A 14 -20.09 -28.19 -14.05
CA GLU A 14 -18.80 -28.38 -14.72
C GLU A 14 -18.43 -27.13 -15.53
N VAL A 15 -17.15 -26.95 -15.72
CA VAL A 15 -16.63 -25.89 -16.60
C VAL A 15 -16.61 -26.42 -18.03
N THR A 16 -17.22 -25.68 -18.95
CA THR A 16 -17.27 -25.99 -20.37
C THR A 16 -16.52 -24.93 -21.19
N ASP A 17 -16.32 -25.19 -22.47
CA ASP A 17 -15.75 -24.25 -23.43
C ASP A 17 -16.78 -23.29 -24.05
N LYS A 18 -18.04 -23.40 -23.64
CA LYS A 18 -19.09 -22.48 -24.05
C LYS A 18 -18.95 -21.14 -23.31
N ALA A 19 -19.07 -20.05 -24.02
CA ALA A 19 -19.07 -18.72 -23.45
C ALA A 19 -20.45 -18.37 -22.84
N ALA A 20 -20.98 -19.25 -21.97
CA ALA A 20 -22.30 -19.11 -21.35
C ALA A 20 -22.39 -19.84 -20.01
N PHE A 21 -23.27 -19.35 -19.14
CA PHE A 21 -23.76 -20.06 -17.95
C PHE A 21 -25.04 -20.79 -18.32
N GLU A 22 -25.11 -22.08 -18.11
CA GLU A 22 -26.28 -22.89 -18.41
C GLU A 22 -26.83 -23.54 -17.12
N TYR A 23 -28.13 -23.39 -16.87
CA TYR A 23 -28.81 -24.05 -15.75
C TYR A 23 -30.22 -24.47 -16.20
N GLY A 24 -30.45 -25.76 -16.31
CA GLY A 24 -31.71 -26.31 -16.86
C GLY A 24 -31.96 -25.82 -18.28
N SER A 25 -33.05 -25.08 -18.48
CA SER A 25 -33.39 -24.46 -19.78
C SER A 25 -32.92 -23.01 -19.92
N VAL A 26 -32.25 -22.48 -18.90
CA VAL A 26 -31.76 -21.10 -18.92
C VAL A 26 -30.32 -21.09 -19.40
N SER A 27 -30.02 -20.20 -20.35
CA SER A 27 -28.66 -19.93 -20.81
C SER A 27 -28.45 -18.41 -20.83
N ILE A 28 -27.37 -17.96 -20.21
CA ILE A 28 -26.94 -16.57 -20.14
C ILE A 28 -25.55 -16.48 -20.72
N SER A 29 -25.33 -15.64 -21.71
CA SER A 29 -24.01 -15.44 -22.29
C SER A 29 -23.03 -14.80 -21.26
N MET A 30 -21.74 -15.06 -21.42
CA MET A 30 -20.70 -14.43 -20.58
C MET A 30 -20.74 -12.90 -20.71
N ASP A 31 -21.01 -12.38 -21.91
CA ASP A 31 -21.12 -10.93 -22.14
C ASP A 31 -22.33 -10.33 -21.42
N GLU A 32 -23.48 -11.04 -21.44
CA GLU A 32 -24.68 -10.60 -20.71
C GLU A 32 -24.42 -10.59 -19.20
N ALA A 33 -23.83 -11.66 -18.66
CA ALA A 33 -23.48 -11.75 -17.25
C ALA A 33 -22.48 -10.67 -16.84
N LEU A 34 -21.44 -10.44 -17.64
CA LEU A 34 -20.44 -9.39 -17.42
C LEU A 34 -21.06 -8.01 -17.44
N ASN A 35 -21.89 -7.72 -18.44
CA ASN A 35 -22.62 -6.44 -18.52
C ASN A 35 -23.55 -6.21 -17.32
N ALA A 36 -24.29 -7.23 -16.89
CA ALA A 36 -25.14 -7.12 -15.71
C ALA A 36 -24.32 -6.83 -14.43
N TRP A 37 -23.15 -7.43 -14.30
CA TRP A 37 -22.26 -7.21 -13.16
C TRP A 37 -21.60 -5.83 -13.19
N THR A 38 -21.01 -5.42 -14.31
CA THR A 38 -20.28 -4.16 -14.42
C THR A 38 -21.17 -2.93 -14.42
N LYS A 39 -22.37 -2.99 -15.01
CA LYS A 39 -23.26 -1.84 -15.12
C LYS A 39 -23.98 -1.44 -13.82
N THR A 40 -24.02 -2.33 -12.84
CA THR A 40 -24.78 -2.09 -11.59
C THR A 40 -24.32 -0.83 -10.85
N LEU A 41 -23.03 -0.52 -10.87
CA LEU A 41 -22.46 0.64 -10.19
C LEU A 41 -21.81 1.65 -11.16
N GLU A 42 -22.04 1.51 -12.47
CA GLU A 42 -21.36 2.33 -13.48
C GLU A 42 -21.61 3.82 -13.34
N ASP A 43 -22.82 4.21 -12.88
CA ASP A 43 -23.16 5.62 -12.64
C ASP A 43 -22.45 6.23 -11.44
N VAL A 44 -22.01 5.40 -10.48
CA VAL A 44 -21.34 5.83 -9.25
C VAL A 44 -19.83 5.64 -9.37
N PHE A 45 -19.41 4.51 -9.93
CA PHE A 45 -18.01 4.12 -10.13
C PHE A 45 -17.80 3.70 -11.59
N PRO A 46 -17.67 4.66 -12.51
CA PRO A 46 -17.48 4.35 -13.92
C PRO A 46 -16.21 3.53 -14.15
N THR A 47 -16.34 2.45 -14.93
CA THR A 47 -15.23 1.57 -15.30
C THR A 47 -14.27 2.22 -16.31
N GLU A 48 -14.76 3.25 -17.01
CA GLU A 48 -13.95 4.03 -17.94
C GLU A 48 -13.86 5.48 -17.50
N SER A 49 -12.66 6.02 -17.47
CA SER A 49 -12.44 7.44 -17.21
C SER A 49 -12.76 8.25 -18.46
N LYS A 50 -13.54 9.33 -18.31
CA LYS A 50 -13.81 10.31 -19.38
C LYS A 50 -12.63 11.26 -19.63
N VAL A 51 -11.53 11.07 -18.94
CA VAL A 51 -10.30 11.88 -19.11
C VAL A 51 -9.53 11.36 -20.31
N ASP A 52 -9.03 12.27 -21.17
CA ASP A 52 -8.11 11.95 -22.26
C ASP A 52 -6.95 11.12 -21.72
N GLN A 53 -6.96 9.85 -22.05
CA GLN A 53 -5.90 8.92 -21.68
C GLN A 53 -4.68 9.21 -22.58
N LYS A 54 -3.84 10.12 -22.13
CA LYS A 54 -2.51 10.22 -22.73
C LYS A 54 -1.74 8.94 -22.40
N PRO A 55 -1.06 8.34 -23.38
CA PRO A 55 -0.26 7.15 -23.13
C PRO A 55 0.74 7.44 -22.02
N VAL A 56 0.66 6.70 -20.94
CA VAL A 56 1.61 6.79 -19.82
C VAL A 56 2.96 6.30 -20.32
N ARG A 57 3.95 7.17 -20.35
CA ARG A 57 5.33 6.76 -20.59
C ARG A 57 5.83 6.08 -19.33
N THR A 58 5.96 4.76 -19.38
CA THR A 58 6.62 4.01 -18.31
C THR A 58 8.11 3.97 -18.64
N GLU A 59 8.89 4.79 -17.95
CA GLU A 59 10.35 4.69 -18.02
C GLU A 59 10.80 3.58 -17.08
N LEU A 60 11.34 2.51 -17.65
CA LEU A 60 11.95 1.45 -16.86
C LEU A 60 13.34 1.91 -16.41
N TYR A 61 13.55 1.92 -15.11
CA TYR A 61 14.89 2.12 -14.58
C TYR A 61 15.78 0.94 -15.00
N ASN A 62 16.74 1.21 -15.86
CA ASN A 62 17.71 0.23 -16.32
C ASN A 62 19.12 0.76 -16.07
N THR A 63 19.83 0.13 -15.18
CA THR A 63 21.22 0.46 -14.89
C THR A 63 22.05 -0.80 -14.64
N ASP A 64 23.23 -0.84 -15.21
CA ASP A 64 24.24 -1.88 -14.97
C ASP A 64 25.03 -1.61 -13.68
N LYS A 65 24.78 -0.46 -13.03
CA LYS A 65 25.50 -0.05 -11.82
C LYS A 65 24.60 -0.17 -10.60
N VAL A 66 24.99 -0.98 -9.65
CA VAL A 66 24.39 -1.00 -8.32
C VAL A 66 24.77 0.29 -7.60
N TYR A 67 23.76 1.05 -7.16
CA TYR A 67 23.99 2.23 -6.35
C TYR A 67 24.56 1.82 -4.98
N VAL A 68 25.63 2.47 -4.55
CA VAL A 68 26.24 2.23 -3.26
C VAL A 68 26.10 3.48 -2.41
N CYS A 69 25.41 3.36 -1.28
CA CYS A 69 25.18 4.47 -0.35
C CYS A 69 26.51 5.09 0.10
N LYS A 70 26.56 6.42 0.14
CA LYS A 70 27.76 7.18 0.56
C LYS A 70 27.99 7.08 2.06
N HIS A 71 26.90 7.04 2.83
CA HIS A 71 26.94 6.96 4.30
C HIS A 71 26.63 5.55 4.78
N LYS A 72 27.63 4.68 4.75
CA LYS A 72 27.47 3.27 5.15
C LYS A 72 27.35 3.15 6.66
N VAL A 73 26.38 2.34 7.08
CA VAL A 73 26.18 1.93 8.47
C VAL A 73 26.26 0.40 8.56
N ALA A 74 26.73 -0.10 9.69
CA ALA A 74 26.86 -1.55 9.89
C ALA A 74 25.49 -2.25 9.87
N GLN A 75 24.47 -1.63 10.46
CA GLN A 75 23.10 -2.12 10.47
C GLN A 75 22.16 -0.93 10.24
N PRO A 76 21.46 -0.87 9.10
CA PRO A 76 20.53 0.20 8.83
C PRO A 76 19.33 0.13 9.76
N THR A 77 18.84 1.30 10.16
CA THR A 77 17.59 1.45 10.91
C THR A 77 16.48 1.88 9.97
N VAL A 78 15.34 1.18 10.06
CA VAL A 78 14.12 1.46 9.30
C VAL A 78 13.07 1.99 10.24
N PHE A 79 12.52 3.17 9.95
CA PHE A 79 11.36 3.70 10.65
C PHE A 79 10.09 3.34 9.90
N ILE A 80 9.13 2.75 10.61
CA ILE A 80 7.79 2.41 10.09
C ILE A 80 6.75 3.21 10.89
N PRO A 81 6.19 4.28 10.31
CA PRO A 81 5.09 5.02 10.92
C PRO A 81 3.80 4.21 10.85
N VAL A 82 3.05 4.19 11.95
CA VAL A 82 1.75 3.50 12.06
C VAL A 82 0.68 4.51 12.38
N PHE A 83 -0.34 4.58 11.53
CA PHE A 83 -1.51 5.42 11.70
C PHE A 83 -2.76 4.58 11.94
N PRO A 84 -3.85 5.15 12.46
CA PRO A 84 -5.14 4.46 12.44
C PRO A 84 -5.48 3.95 11.05
N GLY A 85 -5.74 2.65 10.93
CA GLY A 85 -5.98 1.96 9.66
C GLY A 85 -4.75 1.38 8.96
N THR A 86 -3.53 1.62 9.43
CA THR A 86 -2.33 0.88 9.00
C THR A 86 -2.45 -0.58 9.41
N ASN A 87 -2.05 -1.51 8.54
CA ASN A 87 -2.30 -2.94 8.74
C ASN A 87 -1.13 -3.86 8.40
N CYS A 88 -0.11 -3.39 7.71
CA CYS A 88 1.00 -4.21 7.22
C CYS A 88 2.34 -3.92 7.92
N GLU A 89 2.33 -3.23 9.05
CA GLU A 89 3.54 -2.86 9.79
C GLU A 89 4.28 -4.07 10.35
N TYR A 90 3.54 -5.08 10.79
CA TYR A 90 4.12 -6.30 11.37
C TYR A 90 4.89 -7.12 10.34
N ASP A 91 4.29 -7.37 9.19
CA ASP A 91 4.96 -8.14 8.12
C ASP A 91 6.11 -7.36 7.51
N SER A 92 5.96 -6.04 7.37
CA SER A 92 7.02 -5.14 6.94
C SER A 92 8.20 -5.16 7.91
N THR A 93 7.93 -5.09 9.21
CA THR A 93 8.95 -5.21 10.27
C THR A 93 9.74 -6.50 10.11
N LYS A 94 9.05 -7.64 10.01
CA LYS A 94 9.70 -8.95 9.82
C LYS A 94 10.55 -9.04 8.56
N ALA A 95 10.09 -8.42 7.47
CA ALA A 95 10.83 -8.44 6.21
C ALA A 95 12.16 -7.69 6.34
N PHE A 96 12.16 -6.51 6.96
CA PHE A 96 13.37 -5.74 7.19
C PHE A 96 14.32 -6.39 8.22
N GLU A 97 13.78 -6.95 9.29
CA GLU A 97 14.57 -7.70 10.29
C GLU A 97 15.28 -8.91 9.68
N ARG A 98 14.57 -9.68 8.82
CA ARG A 98 15.16 -10.79 8.06
C ARG A 98 16.26 -10.33 7.10
N ALA A 99 16.17 -9.11 6.58
CA ALA A 99 17.22 -8.49 5.77
C ALA A 99 18.37 -7.93 6.60
N GLY A 100 18.32 -8.03 7.94
CA GLY A 100 19.39 -7.60 8.85
C GLY A 100 19.27 -6.14 9.32
N ALA A 101 18.15 -5.47 9.06
CA ALA A 101 17.92 -4.12 9.55
C ALA A 101 17.43 -4.10 11.00
N ASN A 102 17.65 -2.98 11.69
CA ASN A 102 16.97 -2.63 12.92
C ASN A 102 15.67 -1.90 12.58
N VAL A 103 14.54 -2.22 13.22
CA VAL A 103 13.25 -1.61 12.90
C VAL A 103 12.68 -0.83 14.09
N ILE A 104 12.24 0.37 13.83
CA ILE A 104 11.54 1.24 14.78
C ILE A 104 10.11 1.42 14.28
N THR A 105 9.15 0.85 14.99
CA THR A 105 7.73 1.04 14.72
C THR A 105 7.13 1.96 15.78
N LYS A 106 6.44 3.03 15.38
CA LYS A 106 5.77 3.98 16.29
C LYS A 106 4.36 4.26 15.82
N ILE A 107 3.44 4.27 16.78
CA ILE A 107 2.04 4.58 16.55
C ILE A 107 1.83 6.08 16.67
N PHE A 108 1.16 6.68 15.69
CA PHE A 108 0.72 8.06 15.74
C PHE A 108 -0.58 8.15 16.55
N ARG A 109 -0.53 8.84 17.68
CA ARG A 109 -1.70 9.09 18.52
C ARG A 109 -2.35 10.41 18.11
N ASN A 110 -3.66 10.41 17.96
CA ASN A 110 -4.43 11.57 17.46
C ASN A 110 -5.71 11.82 18.28
N ARG A 111 -5.75 11.42 19.55
CA ARG A 111 -6.92 11.58 20.40
C ARG A 111 -7.15 13.05 20.80
N ASP A 112 -6.07 13.79 20.99
CA ASP A 112 -6.08 15.20 21.33
C ASP A 112 -4.86 15.94 20.78
N ALA A 113 -4.81 17.26 20.98
CA ALA A 113 -3.73 18.10 20.48
C ALA A 113 -2.37 17.82 21.15
N ALA A 114 -2.34 17.30 22.37
CA ALA A 114 -1.12 16.91 23.05
C ALA A 114 -0.55 15.63 22.43
N ASP A 115 -1.38 14.61 22.25
CA ASP A 115 -1.01 13.35 21.56
C ASP A 115 -0.44 13.61 20.17
N ILE A 116 -1.03 14.54 19.40
CA ILE A 116 -0.53 14.92 18.08
C ILE A 116 0.87 15.52 18.16
N ARG A 117 1.08 16.51 19.05
CA ARG A 117 2.41 17.13 19.23
C ARG A 117 3.46 16.12 19.66
N ASP A 118 3.13 15.26 20.63
CA ASP A 118 4.02 14.21 21.10
C ASP A 118 4.36 13.22 20.00
N SER A 119 3.37 12.81 19.19
CA SER A 119 3.57 11.90 18.08
C SER A 119 4.46 12.50 16.98
N VAL A 120 4.28 13.77 16.67
CA VAL A 120 5.16 14.50 15.73
C VAL A 120 6.61 14.48 16.23
N GLU A 121 6.84 14.76 17.50
CA GLU A 121 8.19 14.76 18.07
C GLU A 121 8.81 13.34 18.12
N VAL A 122 8.01 12.33 18.45
CA VAL A 122 8.43 10.91 18.39
C VAL A 122 8.83 10.51 16.98
N TYR A 123 8.04 10.89 15.98
CA TYR A 123 8.32 10.60 14.58
C TYR A 123 9.57 11.33 14.09
N ARG A 124 9.68 12.63 14.41
CA ARG A 124 10.88 13.42 14.09
C ARG A 124 12.16 12.73 14.58
N LYS A 125 12.18 12.31 15.85
CA LYS A 125 13.33 11.58 16.42
C LYS A 125 13.57 10.23 15.73
N ALA A 126 12.51 9.50 15.40
CA ALA A 126 12.63 8.23 14.71
C ALA A 126 13.21 8.39 13.29
N ILE A 127 12.76 9.41 12.53
CA ILE A 127 13.30 9.72 11.21
C ILE A 127 14.77 10.15 11.30
N ALA A 128 15.11 11.00 12.28
CA ALA A 128 16.47 11.52 12.44
C ALA A 128 17.53 10.42 12.64
N GLN A 129 17.18 9.30 13.27
CA GLN A 129 18.09 8.17 13.52
C GLN A 129 17.99 7.04 12.49
N SER A 130 17.08 7.14 11.51
CA SER A 130 16.84 6.10 10.52
C SER A 130 17.54 6.40 9.20
N GLN A 131 17.90 5.34 8.47
CA GLN A 131 18.40 5.37 7.10
C GLN A 131 17.30 5.12 6.09
N ILE A 132 16.21 4.49 6.52
CA ILE A 132 15.08 4.16 5.65
C ILE A 132 13.79 4.57 6.39
N VAL A 133 12.87 5.20 5.67
CA VAL A 133 11.47 5.38 6.12
C VAL A 133 10.58 4.55 5.21
N MET A 134 9.78 3.66 5.80
CA MET A 134 8.90 2.76 5.07
C MET A 134 7.45 3.02 5.43
N PHE A 135 6.65 3.40 4.43
CA PHE A 135 5.20 3.56 4.56
C PHE A 135 4.51 2.25 4.23
N PRO A 136 3.92 1.58 5.23
CA PRO A 136 3.26 0.28 5.02
C PRO A 136 1.90 0.41 4.34
N GLY A 137 1.37 -0.72 3.94
CA GLY A 137 0.02 -0.83 3.44
C GLY A 137 -1.06 -0.74 4.53
N GLY A 138 -2.29 -0.83 4.11
CA GLY A 138 -3.48 -0.71 4.93
C GLY A 138 -4.45 0.30 4.34
N PHE A 139 -5.24 0.93 5.21
CA PHE A 139 -6.29 1.89 4.85
C PHE A 139 -6.24 3.11 5.77
N SER A 140 -5.10 3.80 5.84
CA SER A 140 -4.94 4.94 6.74
C SER A 140 -5.92 6.07 6.39
N ALA A 141 -6.83 6.38 7.30
CA ALA A 141 -7.97 7.28 7.15
C ALA A 141 -9.01 6.84 6.08
N GLY A 142 -9.06 5.54 5.76
CA GLY A 142 -9.97 4.99 4.74
C GLY A 142 -9.50 5.21 3.30
N ASP A 143 -10.14 4.50 2.38
CA ASP A 143 -9.98 4.63 0.92
C ASP A 143 -11.27 5.22 0.32
N GLU A 144 -11.58 6.44 0.70
CA GLU A 144 -12.76 7.14 0.23
C GLU A 144 -12.51 7.83 -1.12
N PRO A 145 -13.58 8.22 -1.86
CA PRO A 145 -13.45 8.83 -3.19
C PRO A 145 -12.47 10.00 -3.28
N ASP A 146 -12.27 10.71 -2.18
CA ASP A 146 -11.37 11.86 -2.10
C ASP A 146 -9.89 11.49 -2.01
N GLY A 147 -9.56 10.22 -2.09
CA GLY A 147 -8.20 9.70 -2.06
C GLY A 147 -7.86 8.91 -0.80
N SER A 148 -6.81 8.11 -0.92
CA SER A 148 -6.29 7.25 0.13
C SER A 148 -5.11 7.87 0.87
N ALA A 149 -4.67 7.20 1.94
CA ALA A 149 -3.46 7.55 2.69
C ALA A 149 -3.49 8.95 3.32
N LYS A 150 -4.66 9.47 3.65
CA LYS A 150 -4.85 10.85 4.17
C LYS A 150 -4.02 11.15 5.43
N PHE A 151 -3.86 10.19 6.34
CA PHE A 151 -3.03 10.40 7.53
C PHE A 151 -1.56 10.57 7.17
N PHE A 152 -1.02 9.72 6.30
CA PHE A 152 0.35 9.88 5.82
C PHE A 152 0.55 11.25 5.17
N ALA A 153 -0.29 11.57 4.18
CA ALA A 153 -0.21 12.83 3.45
C ALA A 153 -0.32 14.05 4.39
N THR A 154 -1.22 14.04 5.35
CA THR A 154 -1.42 15.16 6.29
C THR A 154 -0.22 15.34 7.22
N VAL A 155 0.26 14.25 7.84
CA VAL A 155 1.34 14.31 8.82
C VAL A 155 2.67 14.65 8.14
N PHE A 156 2.97 14.04 7.00
CA PHE A 156 4.24 14.27 6.31
C PHE A 156 4.30 15.58 5.51
N ARG A 157 3.17 16.26 5.34
CA ARG A 157 3.13 17.68 4.89
C ARG A 157 3.40 18.68 6.02
N ASN A 158 3.40 18.25 7.28
CA ASN A 158 3.83 19.10 8.39
C ASN A 158 5.27 19.54 8.18
N ALA A 159 5.57 20.83 8.44
CA ALA A 159 6.89 21.42 8.18
C ALA A 159 8.04 20.66 8.87
N VAL A 160 7.83 20.21 10.11
CA VAL A 160 8.84 19.46 10.89
C VAL A 160 9.12 18.09 10.23
N MET A 161 8.07 17.38 9.79
CA MET A 161 8.22 16.08 9.14
C MET A 161 8.89 16.23 7.77
N LYS A 162 8.45 17.23 6.99
CA LYS A 162 9.01 17.54 5.69
C LYS A 162 10.51 17.83 5.79
N GLU A 163 10.92 18.68 6.71
CA GLU A 163 12.33 19.01 6.93
C GLU A 163 13.17 17.76 7.26
N GLU A 164 12.69 16.88 8.15
CA GLU A 164 13.41 15.66 8.50
C GLU A 164 13.52 14.65 7.34
N ILE A 165 12.50 14.57 6.49
CA ILE A 165 12.54 13.76 5.26
C ILE A 165 13.50 14.38 4.23
N GLU A 166 13.50 15.68 4.05
CA GLU A 166 14.46 16.37 3.18
C GLU A 166 15.91 16.14 3.62
N LYS A 167 16.18 16.17 4.94
CA LYS A 167 17.49 15.79 5.50
C LYS A 167 17.82 14.31 5.26
N LEU A 168 16.84 13.41 5.45
CA LEU A 168 17.03 11.99 5.20
C LEU A 168 17.48 11.75 3.75
N LEU A 169 16.76 12.29 2.80
CA LEU A 169 16.98 12.05 1.37
C LEU A 169 18.14 12.85 0.80
N GLY A 170 18.26 14.13 1.16
CA GLY A 170 19.23 15.06 0.57
C GLY A 170 20.59 15.04 1.23
N GLU A 171 20.65 14.92 2.56
CA GLU A 171 21.91 15.03 3.30
C GLU A 171 22.46 13.69 3.74
N ARG A 172 21.58 12.77 4.18
CA ARG A 172 21.99 11.46 4.74
C ARG A 172 22.01 10.31 3.73
N ASP A 173 21.67 10.58 2.48
CA ASP A 173 21.60 9.58 1.41
C ASP A 173 20.68 8.40 1.76
N GLY A 174 19.58 8.71 2.47
CA GLY A 174 18.61 7.74 2.94
C GLY A 174 17.58 7.39 1.88
N LEU A 175 16.68 6.49 2.22
CA LEU A 175 15.67 5.96 1.31
C LEU A 175 14.26 6.10 1.88
N MET A 176 13.28 6.23 0.98
CA MET A 176 11.87 6.05 1.27
C MET A 176 11.29 4.92 0.44
N LEU A 177 10.44 4.13 1.07
CA LEU A 177 9.70 3.04 0.43
C LEU A 177 8.22 3.17 0.80
N GLY A 178 7.34 3.10 -0.18
CA GLY A 178 5.90 2.99 0.03
C GLY A 178 5.34 1.74 -0.62
N ILE A 179 4.48 1.03 0.08
CA ILE A 179 3.82 -0.18 -0.43
C ILE A 179 2.30 0.00 -0.31
N CYS A 180 1.55 -0.26 -1.39
CA CYS A 180 0.09 -0.17 -1.46
C CYS A 180 -0.40 1.22 -0.97
N ASN A 181 -1.10 1.30 0.15
CA ASN A 181 -1.55 2.57 0.74
C ASN A 181 -0.37 3.53 1.02
N GLY A 182 0.79 2.99 1.42
CA GLY A 182 2.01 3.78 1.56
C GLY A 182 2.56 4.31 0.24
N PHE A 183 2.45 3.55 -0.85
CA PHE A 183 2.78 4.04 -2.20
C PHE A 183 1.85 5.17 -2.64
N GLN A 184 0.58 5.07 -2.35
CA GLN A 184 -0.40 6.13 -2.64
C GLN A 184 -0.11 7.43 -1.88
N ALA A 185 0.63 7.35 -0.77
CA ALA A 185 1.02 8.51 0.05
C ALA A 185 2.25 9.25 -0.48
N LEU A 186 3.16 8.55 -1.18
CA LEU A 186 4.40 9.09 -1.74
C LEU A 186 4.14 9.88 -3.03
#